data_de7cef69de58aa31b03f66a1a958b572
#
_entry.id   de7cef69de58aa31b03f66a1a958b572
#
_cell.length_a   1.000
_cell.length_b   1.000
_cell.length_c   1.000
_cell.angle_alpha   90.00
_cell.angle_beta   90.00
_cell.angle_gamma   90.00
#
_symmetry.space_group_name_H-M   'P 1'
#
loop_
_entity.id
_entity.type
_entity.pdbx_description
1 polymer ?
#
loop_
_entity_poly.entity_id
_entity_poly.type
_entity_poly.pdbx_seq_one_letter_code
_entity_poly.pdbx_strand_id
1 'polypeptide(L)'
;MKLLLTGKNGQVGFELQRALAPLGEIVAVDQADCDLSSPDAIRQLVRETRPDVIVNPAAYTAVDKAETDHDQAFAVNAVAPGVFGQEAAKLGAFVVHYSTDYVFDGAKQGAYHEDEATNPQSVYG
;
A
#
# COMPACT_ATOMS: atom_id res chain seq x y z
N MET A 1 -9.45 -18.12 5.18
CA MET A 1 -8.91 -16.75 5.34
C MET A 1 -9.26 -15.96 4.10
N LYS A 2 -9.72 -14.73 4.26
CA LYS A 2 -10.03 -13.82 3.13
C LYS A 2 -8.97 -12.72 3.06
N LEU A 3 -8.37 -12.54 1.89
CA LEU A 3 -7.32 -11.56 1.65
C LEU A 3 -7.84 -10.48 0.69
N LEU A 4 -7.67 -9.22 1.04
CA LEU A 4 -7.85 -8.09 0.12
C LEU A 4 -6.48 -7.70 -0.43
N LEU A 5 -6.31 -7.79 -1.74
CA LEU A 5 -5.06 -7.45 -2.43
C LEU A 5 -5.29 -6.23 -3.33
N THR A 6 -4.57 -5.14 -3.10
CA THR A 6 -4.62 -3.97 -3.98
C THR A 6 -3.57 -4.06 -5.09
N GLY A 7 -3.73 -3.27 -6.15
CA GLY A 7 -2.73 -3.16 -7.22
C GLY A 7 -2.48 -4.47 -7.98
N LYS A 8 -3.53 -5.24 -8.25
CA LYS A 8 -3.46 -6.58 -8.90
C LYS A 8 -2.74 -6.59 -10.25
N ASN A 9 -2.72 -5.45 -10.96
CA ASN A 9 -2.08 -5.31 -12.27
C ASN A 9 -0.64 -4.78 -12.18
N GLY A 10 -0.16 -4.39 -10.99
CA GLY A 10 1.23 -4.01 -10.75
C GLY A 10 2.15 -5.24 -10.65
N GLN A 11 3.47 -5.02 -10.72
CA GLN A 11 4.46 -6.11 -10.69
C GLN A 11 4.30 -7.01 -9.46
N VAL A 12 4.26 -6.42 -8.27
CA VAL A 12 4.14 -7.17 -7.02
C VAL A 12 2.74 -7.78 -6.88
N GLY A 13 1.69 -7.00 -7.13
CA GLY A 13 0.30 -7.46 -7.01
C GLY A 13 -0.02 -8.62 -7.95
N PHE A 14 0.51 -8.61 -9.17
CA PHE A 14 0.34 -9.69 -10.12
C PHE A 14 0.90 -11.02 -9.58
N GLU A 15 2.12 -11.01 -9.05
CA GLU A 15 2.75 -12.22 -8.49
C GLU A 15 2.08 -12.67 -7.18
N LEU A 16 1.62 -11.73 -6.37
CA LEU A 16 0.95 -12.04 -5.12
C LEU A 16 -0.38 -12.77 -5.29
N GLN A 17 -1.11 -12.56 -6.38
CA GLN A 17 -2.33 -13.33 -6.65
C GLN A 17 -2.04 -14.84 -6.66
N ARG A 18 -0.93 -15.23 -7.27
CA ARG A 18 -0.50 -16.63 -7.31
C ARG A 18 0.10 -17.10 -5.98
N ALA A 19 0.96 -16.29 -5.41
CA ALA A 19 1.68 -16.65 -4.18
C ALA A 19 0.74 -16.78 -2.97
N LEU A 20 -0.30 -15.95 -2.89
CA LEU A 20 -1.25 -15.95 -1.79
C LEU A 20 -2.43 -16.95 -1.98
N ALA A 21 -2.63 -17.48 -3.18
CA ALA A 21 -3.74 -18.39 -3.48
C ALA A 21 -3.86 -19.59 -2.53
N PRO A 22 -2.77 -20.23 -2.06
CA PRO A 22 -2.87 -21.31 -1.09
C PRO A 22 -3.36 -20.90 0.30
N LEU A 23 -3.35 -19.59 0.62
CA LEU A 23 -3.72 -19.09 1.95
C LEU A 23 -5.22 -18.85 2.11
N GLY A 24 -5.98 -18.70 1.02
CA GLY A 24 -7.41 -18.49 1.10
C GLY A 24 -8.02 -17.78 -0.11
N GLU A 25 -9.21 -17.22 0.10
CA GLU A 25 -9.93 -16.43 -0.89
C GLU A 25 -9.25 -15.08 -1.10
N ILE A 26 -8.92 -14.72 -2.34
CA ILE A 26 -8.32 -13.43 -2.68
C ILE A 26 -9.34 -12.56 -3.39
N VAL A 27 -9.62 -11.39 -2.83
CA VAL A 27 -10.31 -10.29 -3.49
C VAL A 27 -9.24 -9.32 -3.99
N ALA A 28 -8.91 -9.40 -5.28
CA ALA A 28 -7.87 -8.59 -5.90
C ALA A 28 -8.50 -7.40 -6.65
N VAL A 29 -8.03 -6.19 -6.34
CA VAL A 29 -8.53 -4.93 -6.89
C VAL A 29 -7.42 -4.08 -7.50
N ASP A 30 -7.79 -3.21 -8.44
CA ASP A 30 -6.92 -2.17 -8.99
C ASP A 30 -7.61 -0.79 -8.95
N GLN A 31 -7.03 0.18 -9.64
CA GLN A 31 -7.55 1.55 -9.65
C GLN A 31 -8.96 1.66 -10.24
N ALA A 32 -9.33 0.78 -11.18
CA ALA A 32 -10.68 0.78 -11.75
C ALA A 32 -11.74 0.25 -10.77
N ASP A 33 -11.32 -0.63 -9.86
CA ASP A 33 -12.19 -1.21 -8.83
C ASP A 33 -12.29 -0.29 -7.60
N CYS A 34 -11.19 0.36 -7.22
CA CYS A 34 -11.12 1.25 -6.05
C CYS A 34 -10.05 2.32 -6.25
N ASP A 35 -10.46 3.58 -6.25
CA ASP A 35 -9.54 4.71 -6.24
C ASP A 35 -8.95 4.91 -4.84
N LEU A 36 -7.65 4.60 -4.69
CA LEU A 36 -6.94 4.74 -3.41
C LEU A 36 -6.68 6.19 -3.00
N SER A 37 -6.92 7.17 -3.87
CA SER A 37 -6.91 8.58 -3.47
C SER A 37 -8.20 9.00 -2.73
N SER A 38 -9.22 8.13 -2.71
CA SER A 38 -10.49 8.35 -2.03
C SER A 38 -10.58 7.54 -0.73
N PRO A 39 -10.43 8.17 0.45
CA PRO A 39 -10.59 7.48 1.74
C PRO A 39 -11.94 6.77 1.89
N ASP A 40 -13.02 7.33 1.33
CA ASP A 40 -14.36 6.73 1.45
C ASP A 40 -14.50 5.49 0.58
N ALA A 41 -13.91 5.47 -0.62
CA ALA A 41 -13.86 4.28 -1.46
C ALA A 41 -13.10 3.14 -0.76
N ILE A 42 -11.97 3.44 -0.11
CA ILE A 42 -11.20 2.47 0.67
C ILE A 42 -12.04 1.92 1.83
N ARG A 43 -12.70 2.79 2.60
CA ARG A 43 -13.55 2.37 3.72
C ARG A 43 -14.68 1.44 3.26
N GLN A 44 -15.34 1.81 2.16
CA GLN A 44 -16.39 1.01 1.57
C GLN A 44 -15.88 -0.36 1.16
N LEU A 45 -14.78 -0.42 0.40
CA LEU A 45 -14.16 -1.66 -0.05
C LEU A 45 -13.83 -2.60 1.12
N VAL A 46 -13.18 -2.09 2.18
CA VAL A 46 -12.80 -2.90 3.34
C VAL A 46 -14.03 -3.41 4.09
N ARG A 47 -15.06 -2.58 4.27
CA ARG A 47 -16.29 -2.97 4.97
C ARG A 47 -17.11 -4.00 4.21
N GLU A 48 -17.16 -3.91 2.87
CA GLU A 48 -17.85 -4.88 2.02
C GLU A 48 -17.08 -6.19 1.94
N THR A 49 -15.76 -6.13 1.79
CA THR A 49 -14.89 -7.31 1.67
C THR A 49 -14.77 -8.05 2.99
N ARG A 50 -14.68 -7.33 4.12
CA ARG A 50 -14.40 -7.86 5.48
C ARG A 50 -13.23 -8.85 5.49
N PRO A 51 -12.03 -8.40 5.06
CA PRO A 51 -10.88 -9.29 4.96
C PRO A 51 -10.30 -9.62 6.33
N ASP A 52 -9.62 -10.78 6.41
CA ASP A 52 -8.76 -11.14 7.54
C ASP A 52 -7.37 -10.49 7.41
N VAL A 53 -6.93 -10.29 6.16
CA VAL A 53 -5.64 -9.66 5.82
C VAL A 53 -5.81 -8.71 4.65
N ILE A 54 -5.25 -7.51 4.77
CA ILE A 54 -5.11 -6.55 3.68
C ILE A 54 -3.65 -6.56 3.23
N VAL A 55 -3.39 -6.83 1.95
CA VAL A 55 -2.06 -6.76 1.34
C VAL A 55 -2.06 -5.60 0.35
N ASN A 56 -1.30 -4.55 0.66
CA ASN A 56 -1.31 -3.30 -0.10
C ASN A 56 0.05 -3.01 -0.77
N PRO A 57 0.34 -3.63 -1.93
CA PRO A 57 1.48 -3.26 -2.77
C PRO A 57 1.18 -2.11 -3.74
N ALA A 58 -0.06 -1.62 -3.79
CA ALA A 58 -0.41 -0.50 -4.64
C ALA A 58 0.27 0.78 -4.16
N ALA A 59 0.84 1.54 -5.09
CA ALA A 59 1.51 2.79 -4.81
C ALA A 59 1.50 3.72 -6.03
N TYR A 60 1.61 5.01 -5.78
CA TYR A 60 2.00 6.00 -6.78
C TYR A 60 3.52 5.93 -6.94
N THR A 61 4.01 5.39 -8.06
CA THR A 61 5.44 5.04 -8.25
C THR A 61 6.18 5.96 -9.20
N ALA A 62 5.52 6.98 -9.75
CA ALA A 62 6.15 7.96 -10.64
C ALA A 62 6.93 8.99 -9.82
N VAL A 63 8.15 8.65 -9.40
CA VAL A 63 8.99 9.42 -8.46
C VAL A 63 9.15 10.87 -8.90
N ASP A 64 9.58 11.10 -10.15
CA ASP A 64 9.79 12.46 -10.66
C ASP A 64 8.48 13.26 -10.76
N LYS A 65 7.39 12.59 -11.16
CA LYS A 65 6.08 13.23 -11.28
C LYS A 65 5.49 13.58 -9.91
N ALA A 66 5.83 12.85 -8.86
CA ALA A 66 5.38 13.13 -7.51
C ALA A 66 5.79 14.53 -7.03
N GLU A 67 6.92 15.07 -7.53
CA GLU A 67 7.37 16.43 -7.22
C GLU A 67 6.40 17.54 -7.71
N THR A 68 5.54 17.22 -8.67
CA THR A 68 4.51 18.13 -9.20
C THR A 68 3.08 17.65 -8.95
N ASP A 69 2.90 16.39 -8.58
CA ASP A 69 1.62 15.73 -8.31
C ASP A 69 1.54 15.28 -6.84
N HIS A 70 1.94 16.19 -5.98
CA HIS A 70 2.15 15.99 -4.54
C HIS A 70 0.92 15.42 -3.84
N ASP A 71 -0.24 16.03 -4.08
CA ASP A 71 -1.49 15.64 -3.41
C ASP A 71 -1.89 14.20 -3.76
N GLN A 72 -1.74 13.81 -5.02
CA GLN A 72 -2.02 12.44 -5.46
C GLN A 72 -1.03 11.43 -4.86
N ALA A 73 0.27 11.77 -4.85
CA ALA A 73 1.29 10.92 -4.24
C ALA A 73 1.01 10.69 -2.75
N PHE A 74 0.70 11.75 -2.00
CA PHE A 74 0.36 11.66 -0.58
C PHE A 74 -0.95 10.91 -0.34
N ALA A 75 -1.98 11.16 -1.14
CA ALA A 75 -3.26 10.46 -1.00
C ALA A 75 -3.08 8.94 -1.10
N VAL A 76 -2.34 8.48 -2.11
CA VAL A 76 -2.16 7.04 -2.39
C VAL A 76 -1.11 6.40 -1.47
N ASN A 77 0.03 7.07 -1.22
CA ASN A 77 1.16 6.45 -0.52
C ASN A 77 1.15 6.68 1.00
N ALA A 78 0.49 7.73 1.49
CA ALA A 78 0.45 8.05 2.92
C ALA A 78 -0.95 7.89 3.53
N VAL A 79 -1.97 8.54 2.92
CA VAL A 79 -3.33 8.55 3.47
C VAL A 79 -3.98 7.18 3.33
N ALA A 80 -3.90 6.55 2.16
CA ALA A 80 -4.53 5.25 1.91
C ALA A 80 -4.05 4.15 2.88
N PRO A 81 -2.74 3.93 3.12
CA PRO A 81 -2.27 2.98 4.13
C PRO A 81 -2.81 3.27 5.53
N GLY A 82 -2.91 4.53 5.92
CA GLY A 82 -3.51 4.95 7.17
C GLY A 82 -4.99 4.55 7.28
N VAL A 83 -5.76 4.73 6.20
CA VAL A 83 -7.19 4.33 6.14
C VAL A 83 -7.33 2.82 6.20
N PHE A 84 -6.50 2.06 5.48
CA PHE A 84 -6.47 0.60 5.60
C PHE A 84 -6.20 0.15 7.04
N GLY A 85 -5.21 0.76 7.71
CA GLY A 85 -4.90 0.46 9.11
C GLY A 85 -6.07 0.72 10.04
N GLN A 86 -6.76 1.87 9.88
CA GLN A 86 -7.94 2.23 10.68
C GLN A 86 -9.10 1.25 10.50
N GLU A 87 -9.42 0.86 9.27
CA GLU A 87 -10.51 -0.07 9.00
C GLU A 87 -10.13 -1.51 9.41
N ALA A 88 -8.87 -1.92 9.20
CA ALA A 88 -8.38 -3.21 9.63
C ALA A 88 -8.46 -3.38 11.16
N ALA A 89 -8.08 -2.34 11.92
CA ALA A 89 -8.18 -2.36 13.39
C ALA A 89 -9.61 -2.60 13.88
N LYS A 90 -10.63 -2.05 13.20
CA LYS A 90 -12.04 -2.25 13.52
C LYS A 90 -12.51 -3.69 13.28
N LEU A 91 -11.87 -4.40 12.35
CA LEU A 91 -12.18 -5.77 11.97
C LEU A 91 -11.32 -6.81 12.70
N GLY A 92 -10.25 -6.40 13.38
CA GLY A 92 -9.22 -7.29 13.90
C GLY A 92 -8.37 -7.93 12.78
N ALA A 93 -8.28 -7.28 11.63
CA ALA A 93 -7.54 -7.74 10.47
C ALA A 93 -6.09 -7.29 10.51
N PHE A 94 -5.20 -8.02 9.80
CA PHE A 94 -3.82 -7.63 9.60
C PHE A 94 -3.65 -6.77 8.35
N VAL A 95 -2.63 -5.89 8.35
CA VAL A 95 -2.23 -5.12 7.17
C VAL A 95 -0.76 -5.41 6.87
N VAL A 96 -0.48 -5.78 5.61
CA VAL A 96 0.86 -5.84 5.03
C VAL A 96 0.96 -4.72 4.02
N HIS A 97 1.84 -3.74 4.29
CA HIS A 97 2.08 -2.62 3.38
C HIS A 97 3.53 -2.60 2.95
N TYR A 98 3.78 -2.24 1.71
CA TYR A 98 5.12 -2.16 1.14
C TYR A 98 5.62 -0.73 1.20
N SER A 99 6.79 -0.53 1.77
CA SER A 99 7.51 0.73 1.81
C SER A 99 8.55 0.79 0.69
N THR A 100 9.39 1.81 0.69
CA THR A 100 10.45 2.06 -0.29
C THR A 100 11.76 2.42 0.41
N ASP A 101 12.88 2.10 -0.20
CA ASP A 101 14.21 2.54 0.21
C ASP A 101 14.41 4.07 0.08
N TYR A 102 13.57 4.74 -0.71
CA TYR A 102 13.54 6.21 -0.81
C TYR A 102 13.19 6.90 0.51
N VAL A 103 12.76 6.18 1.54
CA VAL A 103 12.59 6.74 2.89
C VAL A 103 13.93 7.14 3.51
N PHE A 104 15.05 6.62 3.00
CA PHE A 104 16.41 6.98 3.44
C PHE A 104 17.07 7.96 2.46
N ASP A 105 18.04 8.72 2.96
CA ASP A 105 18.76 9.72 2.17
C ASP A 105 19.89 9.16 1.30
N GLY A 106 20.25 7.90 1.49
CA GLY A 106 21.34 7.26 0.76
C GLY A 106 22.75 7.72 1.18
N ALA A 107 22.89 8.53 2.23
CA ALA A 107 24.16 9.09 2.65
C ALA A 107 25.04 8.12 3.43
N LYS A 108 24.45 7.06 4.00
CA LYS A 108 25.15 6.07 4.79
C LYS A 108 26.00 5.15 3.93
N GLN A 109 27.23 4.86 4.36
CA GLN A 109 28.03 3.77 3.80
C GLN A 109 27.62 2.45 4.48
N GLY A 110 27.19 1.47 3.67
CA GLY A 110 26.70 0.18 4.14
C GLY A 110 25.17 0.06 4.10
N ALA A 111 24.65 -1.03 4.65
CA ALA A 111 23.21 -1.28 4.66
C ALA A 111 22.49 -0.42 5.71
N TYR A 112 21.29 0.01 5.39
CA TYR A 112 20.34 0.57 6.38
C TYR A 112 19.68 -0.57 7.15
N HIS A 113 19.31 -0.30 8.40
CA HIS A 113 18.55 -1.18 9.26
C HIS A 113 17.13 -0.64 9.47
N GLU A 114 16.22 -1.52 9.85
CA GLU A 114 14.78 -1.21 9.98
C GLU A 114 14.44 -0.24 11.12
N ASP A 115 15.34 -0.05 12.07
CA ASP A 115 15.20 0.86 13.21
C ASP A 115 15.91 2.21 13.02
N GLU A 116 16.55 2.42 11.86
CA GLU A 116 17.22 3.69 11.58
C GLU A 116 16.23 4.79 11.22
N ALA A 117 16.57 6.01 11.61
CA ALA A 117 15.75 7.18 11.29
C ALA A 117 15.65 7.41 9.78
N THR A 118 14.45 7.63 9.29
CA THR A 118 14.20 7.99 7.90
C THR A 118 14.57 9.45 7.64
N ASN A 119 15.01 9.76 6.42
CA ASN A 119 15.33 11.11 5.96
C ASN A 119 15.06 11.22 4.44
N PRO A 120 13.78 11.13 4.00
CA PRO A 120 13.44 11.15 2.59
C PRO A 120 13.83 12.47 1.94
N GLN A 121 14.34 12.41 0.71
CA GLN A 121 14.81 13.57 -0.07
C GLN A 121 13.85 13.94 -1.20
N SER A 122 12.79 13.17 -1.40
CA SER A 122 11.78 13.39 -2.43
C SER A 122 10.37 13.30 -1.85
N VAL A 123 9.40 13.82 -2.59
CA VAL A 123 7.97 13.69 -2.25
C VAL A 123 7.54 12.22 -2.18
N TYR A 124 8.09 11.38 -3.08
CA TYR A 124 7.79 9.94 -3.09
C TYR A 124 8.26 9.25 -1.79
N GLY A 125 9.48 9.53 -1.32
CA GLY A 125 10.01 8.98 -0.07
C GLY A 125 9.34 9.52 1.17
#